data_e5f1d90faf43ad2d12cfe7e9433ac69c
#
_entry.id   e5f1d90faf43ad2d12cfe7e9433ac69c
#
_cell.length_a   1.000
_cell.length_b   1.000
_cell.length_c   1.000
_cell.angle_alpha   90.00
_cell.angle_beta   90.00
_cell.angle_gamma   90.00
#
_symmetry.space_group_name_H-M   'P 1'
#
loop_
_entity.id
_entity.type
_entity.pdbx_description
1 polymer ?
#
loop_
_entity_poly.entity_id
_entity_poly.type
_entity_poly.pdbx_seq_one_letter_code
_entity_poly.pdbx_strand_id
1 'polypeptide(L)'
;MAIRNGACVVVVDDEQRENEGDLICAAQFATPEAINFMATEARGLICLAMEGDRLDELDLPLMVDRNTDANQTAFTVSIDAGIEHGVTTGISADDRARTIQVALNPSTRPADLRRPGHIFP
;
A
#
# COMPACT_ATOMS: atom_id res chain seq x y z
N MET A 1 11.25 -17.72 -9.07
CA MET A 1 10.05 -17.39 -8.26
C MET A 1 9.41 -16.13 -8.79
N ALA A 2 8.09 -16.16 -9.03
CA ALA A 2 7.35 -15.09 -9.67
C ALA A 2 7.51 -13.71 -8.98
N ILE A 3 7.29 -13.64 -7.67
CA ILE A 3 7.39 -12.37 -6.92
C ILE A 3 8.80 -11.79 -7.01
N ARG A 4 9.83 -12.64 -6.90
CA ARG A 4 11.23 -12.19 -6.96
C ARG A 4 11.58 -11.58 -8.33
N ASN A 5 10.86 -11.99 -9.37
CA ASN A 5 11.05 -11.51 -10.73
C ASN A 5 10.10 -10.34 -11.10
N GLY A 6 9.39 -9.81 -10.12
CA GLY A 6 8.50 -8.67 -10.31
C GLY A 6 7.09 -9.01 -10.79
N ALA A 7 6.75 -10.30 -10.86
CA ALA A 7 5.40 -10.70 -11.25
C ALA A 7 4.43 -10.63 -10.07
N CYS A 8 3.16 -10.39 -10.37
CA CYS A 8 2.08 -10.52 -9.39
C CYS A 8 1.69 -12.00 -9.26
N VAL A 9 1.29 -12.38 -8.06
CA VAL A 9 0.67 -13.68 -7.78
C VAL A 9 -0.71 -13.46 -7.18
N VAL A 10 -1.58 -14.46 -7.33
CA VAL A 10 -2.88 -14.45 -6.67
C VAL A 10 -2.77 -15.28 -5.40
N VAL A 11 -3.12 -14.69 -4.28
CA VAL A 11 -3.17 -15.37 -2.99
C VAL A 11 -4.62 -15.41 -2.54
N VAL A 12 -5.09 -16.59 -2.16
CA VAL A 12 -6.46 -16.77 -1.67
C VAL A 12 -6.42 -17.22 -0.21
N ASP A 13 -7.40 -16.80 0.54
CA ASP A 13 -7.56 -17.19 1.93
C ASP A 13 -8.64 -18.27 2.09
N ASP A 14 -8.84 -18.71 3.34
CA ASP A 14 -9.83 -19.72 3.69
C ASP A 14 -11.25 -19.24 3.41
N GLU A 15 -12.11 -20.16 2.92
CA GLU A 15 -13.52 -19.88 2.66
C GLU A 15 -14.26 -19.35 3.89
N GLN A 16 -13.80 -19.74 5.08
CA GLN A 16 -14.42 -19.33 6.35
C GLN A 16 -13.90 -17.97 6.85
N ARG A 17 -12.85 -17.43 6.23
CA ARG A 17 -12.33 -16.11 6.56
C ARG A 17 -12.97 -15.08 5.63
N GLU A 18 -12.28 -14.60 4.61
CA GLU A 18 -12.82 -13.63 3.66
C GLU A 18 -13.29 -14.31 2.37
N ASN A 19 -12.72 -15.47 2.04
CA ASN A 19 -12.96 -16.18 0.78
C ASN A 19 -12.73 -15.27 -0.44
N GLU A 20 -11.65 -14.52 -0.38
CA GLU A 20 -11.27 -13.56 -1.42
C GLU A 20 -9.88 -13.87 -1.95
N GLY A 21 -9.59 -13.37 -3.14
CA GLY A 21 -8.27 -13.43 -3.73
C GLY A 21 -7.65 -12.05 -3.79
N ASP A 22 -6.35 -11.97 -3.51
CA ASP A 22 -5.58 -10.73 -3.59
C ASP A 22 -4.50 -10.86 -4.66
N LEU A 23 -4.28 -9.78 -5.42
CA LEU A 23 -3.08 -9.65 -6.24
C LEU A 23 -1.95 -9.12 -5.36
N ILE A 24 -0.85 -9.86 -5.31
CA ILE A 24 0.30 -9.50 -4.49
C ILE A 24 1.55 -9.43 -5.35
N CYS A 25 2.30 -8.36 -5.22
CA CYS A 25 3.64 -8.23 -5.79
C CYS A 25 4.60 -7.64 -4.75
N ALA A 26 5.90 -7.79 -4.99
CA ALA A 26 6.89 -7.13 -4.15
C ALA A 26 6.84 -5.61 -4.40
N ALA A 27 6.79 -4.83 -3.32
CA ALA A 27 6.62 -3.38 -3.42
C ALA A 27 7.75 -2.69 -4.20
N GLN A 28 8.97 -3.25 -4.16
CA GLN A 28 10.08 -2.71 -4.96
C GLN A 28 9.82 -2.75 -6.47
N PHE A 29 8.89 -3.59 -6.91
CA PHE A 29 8.50 -3.72 -8.32
C PHE A 29 7.14 -3.06 -8.59
N ALA A 30 6.62 -2.25 -7.69
CA ALA A 30 5.36 -1.53 -7.88
C ALA A 30 5.56 -0.35 -8.84
N THR A 31 5.58 -0.66 -10.13
CA THR A 31 5.64 0.32 -11.22
C THR A 31 4.24 0.90 -11.49
N PRO A 32 4.14 2.04 -12.21
CA PRO A 32 2.83 2.53 -12.64
C PRO A 32 2.01 1.48 -13.39
N GLU A 33 2.66 0.68 -14.23
CA GLU A 33 2.00 -0.40 -14.99
C GLU A 33 1.43 -1.47 -14.04
N ALA A 34 2.19 -1.86 -13.02
CA ALA A 34 1.73 -2.84 -12.04
C ALA A 34 0.55 -2.32 -11.22
N ILE A 35 0.61 -1.06 -10.80
CA ILE A 35 -0.48 -0.43 -10.06
C ILE A 35 -1.73 -0.30 -10.95
N ASN A 36 -1.58 0.11 -12.19
CA ASN A 36 -2.69 0.18 -13.13
C ASN A 36 -3.32 -1.19 -13.36
N PHE A 37 -2.50 -2.23 -13.49
CA PHE A 37 -2.98 -3.61 -13.62
C PHE A 37 -3.82 -4.02 -12.40
N MET A 38 -3.31 -3.77 -11.20
CA MET A 38 -4.04 -4.07 -9.95
C MET A 38 -5.37 -3.34 -9.89
N ALA A 39 -5.38 -2.04 -10.18
CA ALA A 39 -6.59 -1.22 -10.13
C ALA A 39 -7.62 -1.65 -11.18
N THR A 40 -7.17 -2.05 -12.36
CA THR A 40 -8.06 -2.43 -13.48
C THR A 40 -8.63 -3.83 -13.30
N GLU A 41 -7.78 -4.80 -12.97
CA GLU A 41 -8.14 -6.22 -12.96
C GLU A 41 -8.68 -6.68 -11.61
N ALA A 42 -8.04 -6.28 -10.52
CA ALA A 42 -8.44 -6.69 -9.18
C ALA A 42 -9.41 -5.70 -8.54
N ARG A 43 -9.38 -4.43 -8.93
CA ARG A 43 -10.18 -3.36 -8.31
C ARG A 43 -9.87 -3.24 -6.82
N GLY A 44 -10.76 -2.80 -5.97
CA GLY A 44 -10.51 -2.72 -4.53
C GLY A 44 -9.43 -1.71 -4.14
N LEU A 45 -8.89 -1.89 -2.92
CA LEU A 45 -7.87 -1.01 -2.36
C LEU A 45 -6.48 -1.49 -2.70
N ILE A 46 -5.55 -0.55 -2.90
CA ILE A 46 -4.13 -0.86 -3.01
C ILE A 46 -3.50 -0.65 -1.65
N CYS A 47 -3.12 -1.76 -1.04
CA CYS A 47 -2.54 -1.80 0.30
C CYS A 47 -1.03 -1.99 0.22
N LEU A 48 -0.32 -1.53 1.24
CA LEU A 48 1.13 -1.67 1.36
C LEU A 48 1.46 -2.31 2.71
N ALA A 49 1.66 -3.62 2.72
CA ALA A 49 2.03 -4.32 3.94
C ALA A 49 3.42 -3.89 4.41
N MET A 50 3.51 -3.39 5.63
CA MET A 50 4.74 -2.87 6.21
C MET A 50 4.93 -3.41 7.63
N GLU A 51 6.19 -3.51 8.03
CA GLU A 51 6.53 -3.89 9.42
C GLU A 51 6.20 -2.76 10.39
N GLY A 52 5.80 -3.13 11.61
CA GLY A 52 5.39 -2.18 12.64
C GLY A 52 6.46 -1.15 12.98
N ASP A 53 7.73 -1.56 13.08
CA ASP A 53 8.84 -0.66 13.37
C ASP A 53 8.97 0.43 12.31
N ARG A 54 8.79 0.08 11.04
CA ARG A 54 8.86 1.05 9.95
C ARG A 54 7.65 2.00 9.96
N LEU A 55 6.47 1.50 10.30
CA LEU A 55 5.28 2.34 10.47
C LEU A 55 5.50 3.35 11.59
N ASP A 56 6.10 2.95 12.70
CA ASP A 56 6.44 3.85 13.80
C ASP A 56 7.45 4.92 13.38
N GLU A 57 8.50 4.53 12.65
CA GLU A 57 9.49 5.47 12.13
C GLU A 57 8.86 6.53 11.21
N LEU A 58 7.85 6.16 10.45
CA LEU A 58 7.15 7.06 9.53
C LEU A 58 5.98 7.81 10.19
N ASP A 59 5.76 7.59 11.48
CA ASP A 59 4.66 8.19 12.24
C ASP A 59 3.29 7.90 11.61
N LEU A 60 3.06 6.61 11.33
CA LEU A 60 1.82 6.13 10.74
C LEU A 60 1.02 5.33 11.79
N PRO A 61 0.17 5.99 12.57
CA PRO A 61 -0.64 5.29 13.58
C PRO A 61 -1.77 4.50 12.94
N LEU A 62 -2.39 3.62 13.73
CA LEU A 62 -3.58 2.92 13.32
C LEU A 62 -4.66 3.91 12.88
N MET A 63 -5.41 3.51 11.85
CA MET A 63 -6.46 4.34 11.26
C MET A 63 -7.57 4.65 12.28
N VAL A 64 -7.85 3.71 13.19
CA VAL A 64 -8.89 3.85 14.20
C VAL A 64 -8.35 3.45 15.58
N ASP A 65 -8.81 4.13 16.61
CA ASP A 65 -8.46 3.81 18.01
C ASP A 65 -9.17 2.53 18.46
N ARG A 66 -10.42 2.37 18.03
CA ARG A 66 -11.25 1.22 18.36
C ARG A 66 -11.63 0.47 17.09
N ASN A 67 -11.00 -0.67 16.88
CA ASN A 67 -11.27 -1.49 15.71
C ASN A 67 -12.50 -2.36 15.93
N THR A 68 -13.54 -2.13 15.15
CA THR A 68 -14.79 -2.89 15.17
C THR A 68 -14.92 -3.84 13.98
N ASP A 69 -13.89 -3.95 13.15
CA ASP A 69 -13.87 -4.85 12.01
C ASP A 69 -13.90 -6.31 12.49
N ALA A 70 -14.69 -7.14 11.81
CA ALA A 70 -14.81 -8.57 12.13
C ALA A 70 -13.47 -9.30 12.03
N ASN A 71 -12.61 -8.91 11.11
CA ASN A 71 -11.28 -9.49 10.89
C ASN A 71 -10.17 -8.72 11.61
N GLN A 72 -10.49 -7.67 12.34
CA GLN A 72 -9.52 -6.82 13.05
C GLN A 72 -8.42 -6.30 12.13
N THR A 73 -8.76 -5.94 10.89
CA THR A 73 -7.80 -5.45 9.91
C THR A 73 -7.06 -4.23 10.44
N ALA A 74 -5.75 -4.32 10.50
CA ALA A 74 -4.90 -3.32 11.14
C ALA A 74 -4.43 -2.25 10.14
N PHE A 75 -5.37 -1.57 9.48
CA PHE A 75 -5.02 -0.43 8.64
C PHE A 75 -4.42 0.69 9.48
N THR A 76 -3.36 1.30 8.94
CA THR A 76 -2.89 2.58 9.45
C THR A 76 -3.57 3.71 8.68
N VAL A 77 -3.24 4.95 9.02
CA VAL A 77 -3.68 6.09 8.21
C VAL A 77 -3.16 5.93 6.78
N SER A 78 -4.00 6.26 5.80
CA SER A 78 -3.61 6.20 4.39
C SER A 78 -2.64 7.32 4.05
N ILE A 79 -1.83 7.11 3.00
CA ILE A 79 -0.74 8.01 2.66
C ILE A 79 -0.70 8.34 1.17
N ASP A 80 -0.14 9.52 0.87
CA ASP A 80 0.42 9.91 -0.43
C ASP A 80 1.81 10.47 -0.18
N ALA A 81 2.73 10.31 -1.12
CA ALA A 81 3.98 11.05 -1.06
C ALA A 81 3.71 12.53 -1.38
N GLY A 82 4.56 13.41 -0.88
CA GLY A 82 4.38 14.84 -1.08
C GLY A 82 4.64 15.31 -2.51
N ILE A 83 4.22 16.53 -2.80
CA ILE A 83 4.41 17.17 -4.10
C ILE A 83 5.89 17.26 -4.49
N GLU A 84 6.77 17.38 -3.52
CA GLU A 84 8.22 17.38 -3.71
C GLU A 84 8.75 16.08 -4.31
N HIS A 85 7.98 15.01 -4.23
CA HIS A 85 8.27 13.71 -4.83
C HIS A 85 7.58 13.51 -6.18
N GLY A 86 6.97 14.55 -6.73
CA GLY A 86 6.30 14.49 -8.04
C GLY A 86 4.89 13.94 -8.01
N VAL A 87 4.30 13.78 -6.82
CA VAL A 87 2.91 13.34 -6.67
C VAL A 87 1.97 14.53 -6.82
N THR A 88 0.90 14.36 -7.59
CA THR A 88 -0.13 15.38 -7.80
C THR A 88 -1.30 15.17 -6.82
N THR A 89 -2.44 14.66 -7.29
CA THR A 89 -3.59 14.39 -6.41
C THR A 89 -3.45 13.09 -5.60
N GLY A 90 -2.55 12.19 -6.02
CA GLY A 90 -2.26 10.94 -5.33
C GLY A 90 -2.96 9.71 -5.90
N ILE A 91 -4.03 9.86 -6.66
CA ILE A 91 -4.87 8.73 -7.08
C ILE A 91 -4.39 8.01 -8.35
N SER A 92 -3.64 8.68 -9.23
CA SER A 92 -3.18 8.04 -10.47
C SER A 92 -2.28 6.84 -10.20
N ALA A 93 -2.15 5.96 -11.19
CA ALA A 93 -1.22 4.84 -11.08
C ALA A 93 0.23 5.33 -10.88
N ASP A 94 0.61 6.39 -11.57
CA ASP A 94 1.93 7.03 -11.39
C ASP A 94 2.11 7.54 -9.96
N ASP A 95 1.14 8.28 -9.44
CA ASP A 95 1.20 8.85 -8.10
C ASP A 95 1.27 7.74 -7.03
N ARG A 96 0.43 6.71 -7.14
CA ARG A 96 0.42 5.62 -6.17
C ARG A 96 1.70 4.79 -6.22
N ALA A 97 2.23 4.51 -7.41
CA ALA A 97 3.51 3.84 -7.55
C ALA A 97 4.63 4.65 -6.90
N ARG A 98 4.64 5.96 -7.10
CA ARG A 98 5.63 6.85 -6.51
C ARG A 98 5.52 6.89 -4.99
N THR A 99 4.32 6.95 -4.46
CA THR A 99 4.08 6.89 -3.01
C THR A 99 4.68 5.62 -2.40
N ILE A 100 4.47 4.48 -3.05
CA ILE A 100 5.05 3.20 -2.60
C ILE A 100 6.58 3.27 -2.61
N GLN A 101 7.20 3.78 -3.68
CA GLN A 101 8.65 3.88 -3.76
C GLN A 101 9.22 4.83 -2.69
N VAL A 102 8.55 5.94 -2.41
CA VAL A 102 8.95 6.84 -1.32
C VAL A 102 8.85 6.14 0.02
N ALA A 103 7.77 5.41 0.29
CA ALA A 103 7.60 4.67 1.55
C ALA A 103 8.69 3.61 1.76
N LEU A 104 9.17 2.99 0.69
CA LEU A 104 10.23 1.97 0.74
C LEU A 104 11.63 2.55 0.96
N ASN A 105 11.84 3.80 0.61
CA ASN A 105 13.17 4.41 0.72
C ASN A 105 13.55 4.55 2.19
N PRO A 106 14.67 3.97 2.64
CA PRO A 106 15.08 4.02 4.05
C PRO A 106 15.31 5.44 4.57
N SER A 107 15.62 6.40 3.69
CA SER A 107 15.86 7.78 4.08
C SER A 107 14.58 8.63 4.17
N THR A 108 13.43 8.07 3.82
CA THR A 108 12.15 8.76 3.91
C THR A 108 11.79 9.05 5.37
N ARG A 109 11.32 10.26 5.62
CA ARG A 109 10.91 10.75 6.94
C ARG A 109 9.40 11.00 6.96
N PRO A 110 8.78 11.13 8.14
CA PRO A 110 7.34 11.42 8.24
C PRO A 110 6.89 12.60 7.39
N ALA A 111 7.70 13.66 7.30
CA ALA A 111 7.35 14.87 6.52
C ALA A 111 7.27 14.62 5.00
N ASP A 112 7.85 13.54 4.49
CA ASP A 112 7.79 13.19 3.06
C ASP A 112 6.43 12.62 2.65
N LEU A 113 5.62 12.25 3.62
CA LEU A 113 4.31 11.63 3.41
C LEU A 113 3.19 12.56 3.84
N ARG A 114 2.12 12.58 3.07
CA ARG A 114 0.87 13.26 3.38
C ARG A 114 -0.14 12.25 3.88
N ARG A 115 -1.03 12.67 4.74
CA ARG A 115 -2.10 11.86 5.30
C ARG A 115 -3.36 12.70 5.50
N PRO A 116 -4.53 12.22 5.04
CA PRO A 116 -4.75 10.92 4.40
C PRO A 116 -4.24 10.88 2.96
N GLY A 117 -4.29 9.69 2.34
CA GLY A 117 -3.87 9.48 0.97
C GLY A 117 -4.58 8.30 0.31
N HIS A 118 -3.95 7.73 -0.71
CA HIS A 118 -4.57 6.71 -1.57
C HIS A 118 -3.85 5.35 -1.53
N ILE A 119 -2.78 5.22 -0.75
CA ILE A 119 -2.14 3.96 -0.42
C ILE A 119 -2.44 3.64 1.05
N PHE A 120 -2.73 2.38 1.34
CA PHE A 120 -3.25 1.93 2.64
C PHE A 120 -2.23 0.99 3.30
N PRO A 121 -1.36 1.53 4.16
CA PRO A 121 -0.44 0.70 4.95
C PRO A 121 -1.17 -0.14 5.99
#